data_949e2acd562690e0af9543198e8e557a
#
_entry.id   949e2acd562690e0af9543198e8e557a
#
_cell.length_a   1.000
_cell.length_b   1.000
_cell.length_c   1.000
_cell.angle_alpha   90.00
_cell.angle_beta   90.00
_cell.angle_gamma   90.00
#
_symmetry.space_group_name_H-M   'P 1'
#
loop_
_entity.id
_entity.type
_entity.pdbx_description
1 polymer ?
#
loop_
_entity_poly.entity_id
_entity_poly.type
_entity_poly.pdbx_seq_one_letter_code
_entity_poly.pdbx_strand_id
1 'polypeptide(L)'
;MVSIIVAIARNGIIGDKNALLWHIKEDMRFFRTTTSGHAVVMGRKTFESLGSKPLPKRTNIVITRAERNFEGALTAHSLEEAIAMAEGDSEIFVIGGAQIYAEALNKVDRMYITRVERDYEGDTSFPEIDYSKWELVASERYERGEEYESPFEFLTYDRKR
;
A
#
# COMPACT_ATOMS: atom_id res chain seq x y z
N MET A 1 -8.91 10.01 -7.92
CA MET A 1 -7.50 9.57 -8.06
C MET A 1 -7.32 8.24 -7.35
N VAL A 2 -6.59 7.33 -7.98
CA VAL A 2 -6.25 6.04 -7.38
C VAL A 2 -4.75 6.01 -7.13
N SER A 3 -4.34 5.65 -5.92
CA SER A 3 -2.95 5.67 -5.49
C SER A 3 -2.54 4.33 -4.88
N ILE A 4 -1.26 3.97 -5.04
CA ILE A 4 -0.64 2.89 -4.29
C ILE A 4 0.06 3.51 -3.08
N ILE A 5 -0.01 2.86 -1.93
CA ILE A 5 0.80 3.19 -0.77
C ILE A 5 1.46 1.90 -0.27
N VAL A 6 2.80 1.92 -0.17
CA VAL A 6 3.58 0.71 0.11
C VAL A 6 4.93 1.06 0.73
N ALA A 7 5.44 0.17 1.58
CA ALA A 7 6.82 0.23 2.07
C ALA A 7 7.62 -0.88 1.39
N ILE A 8 8.76 -0.52 0.79
CA ILE A 8 9.58 -1.44 0.00
C ILE A 8 11.02 -1.42 0.52
N ALA A 9 11.59 -2.60 0.78
CA ALA A 9 12.99 -2.74 1.12
C ALA A 9 13.88 -2.43 -0.10
N ARG A 10 15.16 -2.16 0.14
CA ARG A 10 16.11 -1.84 -0.91
C ARG A 10 16.16 -2.90 -2.02
N ASN A 11 16.00 -4.18 -1.65
CA ASN A 11 15.98 -5.30 -2.60
C ASN A 11 14.58 -5.63 -3.16
N GLY A 12 13.60 -4.78 -2.95
CA GLY A 12 12.26 -4.96 -3.50
C GLY A 12 11.30 -5.78 -2.65
N ILE A 13 11.75 -6.33 -1.54
CA ILE A 13 10.91 -7.16 -0.66
C ILE A 13 9.92 -6.28 0.10
N ILE A 14 8.66 -6.73 0.22
CA ILE A 14 7.61 -6.01 0.93
C ILE A 14 6.99 -6.81 2.06
N GLY A 15 7.24 -8.10 2.15
CA GLY A 15 6.70 -8.92 3.22
C GLY A 15 7.25 -10.32 3.24
N ASP A 16 6.95 -11.04 4.32
CA ASP A 16 7.27 -12.44 4.51
C ASP A 16 6.12 -13.09 5.28
N LYS A 17 5.58 -14.19 4.76
CA LYS A 17 4.46 -14.93 5.36
C LYS A 17 3.27 -14.04 5.69
N ASN A 18 2.95 -13.12 4.77
CA ASN A 18 1.86 -12.14 4.88
C ASN A 18 2.00 -11.15 6.04
N ALA A 19 3.22 -10.91 6.53
CA ALA A 19 3.49 -9.97 7.61
C ALA A 19 4.52 -8.92 7.18
N LEU A 20 4.50 -7.77 7.85
CA LEU A 20 5.51 -6.73 7.66
C LEU A 20 6.83 -7.19 8.26
N LEU A 21 7.93 -6.82 7.58
CA LEU A 21 9.29 -7.18 7.99
C LEU A 21 9.91 -6.20 8.99
N TRP A 22 9.31 -5.02 9.13
CA TRP A 22 9.82 -3.97 10.01
C TRP A 22 8.68 -3.19 10.62
N HIS A 23 9.00 -2.51 11.73
CA HIS A 23 8.08 -1.58 12.35
C HIS A 23 8.77 -0.23 12.48
N ILE A 24 8.38 0.70 11.64
CA ILE A 24 8.88 2.07 11.66
C ILE A 24 7.70 2.97 12.05
N LYS A 25 7.80 3.60 13.20
CA LYS A 25 6.73 4.41 13.77
C LYS A 25 6.29 5.55 12.85
N GLU A 26 7.25 6.23 12.23
CA GLU A 26 6.99 7.31 11.29
C GLU A 26 6.25 6.81 10.04
N ASP A 27 6.59 5.61 9.57
CA ASP A 27 5.92 5.00 8.43
C ASP A 27 4.47 4.63 8.76
N MET A 28 4.24 4.07 9.93
CA MET A 28 2.89 3.74 10.39
C MET A 28 2.04 4.99 10.55
N ARG A 29 2.61 6.07 11.07
CA ARG A 29 1.94 7.36 11.19
C ARG A 29 1.63 7.96 9.82
N PHE A 30 2.59 7.92 8.90
CA PHE A 30 2.41 8.40 7.54
C PHE A 30 1.26 7.68 6.86
N PHE A 31 1.24 6.36 6.94
CA PHE A 31 0.17 5.54 6.36
C PHE A 31 -1.20 5.93 6.94
N ARG A 32 -1.31 6.00 8.26
CA ARG A 32 -2.56 6.35 8.93
C ARG A 32 -3.04 7.75 8.55
N THR A 33 -2.15 8.72 8.60
CA THR A 33 -2.48 10.12 8.29
C THR A 33 -2.89 10.29 6.83
N THR A 34 -2.18 9.64 5.93
CA THR A 34 -2.42 9.76 4.48
C THR A 34 -3.72 9.12 4.07
N THR A 35 -4.06 7.96 4.65
CA THR A 35 -5.26 7.19 4.24
C THR A 35 -6.52 7.51 5.03
N SER A 36 -6.43 8.18 6.18
CA SER A 36 -7.62 8.51 6.99
C SER A 36 -8.64 9.33 6.22
N GLY A 37 -9.91 8.95 6.31
CA GLY A 37 -11.00 9.62 5.60
C GLY A 37 -11.19 9.14 4.17
N HIS A 38 -10.41 8.15 3.73
CA HIS A 38 -10.45 7.64 2.36
C HIS A 38 -10.75 6.14 2.32
N ALA A 39 -11.03 5.65 1.12
CA ALA A 39 -11.18 4.22 0.88
C ALA A 39 -9.79 3.56 0.80
N VAL A 40 -9.68 2.38 1.39
CA VAL A 40 -8.51 1.52 1.28
C VAL A 40 -8.93 0.20 0.65
N VAL A 41 -8.22 -0.20 -0.39
CA VAL A 41 -8.50 -1.41 -1.17
C VAL A 41 -7.39 -2.41 -0.94
N MET A 42 -7.75 -3.64 -0.61
CA MET A 42 -6.78 -4.68 -0.26
C MET A 42 -7.27 -6.06 -0.68
N GLY A 43 -6.34 -6.99 -0.85
CA GLY A 43 -6.67 -8.39 -1.02
C GLY A 43 -7.05 -9.03 0.31
N ARG A 44 -7.70 -10.20 0.24
CA ARG A 44 -8.15 -10.95 1.42
C ARG A 44 -7.01 -11.24 2.40
N LYS A 45 -5.85 -11.70 1.90
CA LYS A 45 -4.72 -12.05 2.76
C LYS A 45 -4.17 -10.83 3.51
N THR A 46 -4.18 -9.66 2.89
CA THR A 46 -3.78 -8.42 3.54
C THR A 46 -4.75 -8.09 4.68
N PHE A 47 -6.05 -8.21 4.42
CA PHE A 47 -7.05 -8.00 5.47
C PHE A 47 -6.85 -8.96 6.64
N GLU A 48 -6.60 -10.23 6.36
CA GLU A 48 -6.33 -11.23 7.40
C GLU A 48 -5.06 -10.89 8.20
N SER A 49 -4.04 -10.34 7.54
CA SER A 49 -2.81 -9.91 8.22
C SER A 49 -3.04 -8.76 9.19
N LEU A 50 -4.12 -7.99 9.01
CA LEU A 50 -4.54 -6.94 9.93
C LEU A 50 -5.41 -7.47 11.07
N GLY A 51 -5.47 -8.79 11.24
CA GLY A 51 -6.29 -9.44 12.26
C GLY A 51 -7.78 -9.50 11.88
N SER A 52 -8.08 -9.38 10.60
CA SER A 52 -9.45 -9.32 10.06
C SER A 52 -10.27 -8.19 10.69
N LYS A 53 -9.60 -7.09 11.01
CA LYS A 53 -10.24 -5.90 11.57
C LYS A 53 -10.11 -4.75 10.58
N PRO A 54 -11.24 -4.07 10.27
CA PRO A 54 -11.16 -2.91 9.37
C PRO A 54 -10.34 -1.78 9.98
N LEU A 55 -9.64 -1.05 9.13
CA LEU A 55 -8.88 0.12 9.55
C LEU A 55 -9.87 1.24 9.92
N PRO A 56 -9.72 1.85 11.11
CA PRO A 56 -10.67 2.89 11.57
C PRO A 56 -10.66 4.13 10.67
N LYS A 57 -11.80 4.81 10.58
CA LYS A 57 -11.96 6.08 9.84
C LYS A 57 -11.68 5.97 8.34
N ARG A 58 -11.82 4.78 7.79
CA ARG A 58 -11.59 4.49 6.37
C ARG A 58 -12.68 3.58 5.87
N THR A 59 -12.98 3.66 4.58
CA THR A 59 -13.86 2.69 3.93
C THR A 59 -12.98 1.52 3.49
N ASN A 60 -13.15 0.37 4.12
CA ASN A 60 -12.36 -0.82 3.82
C ASN A 60 -13.04 -1.64 2.74
N ILE A 61 -12.33 -1.94 1.66
CA ILE A 61 -12.83 -2.77 0.54
C ILE A 61 -11.87 -3.92 0.35
N VAL A 62 -12.37 -5.15 0.51
CA VAL A 62 -11.57 -6.37 0.40
C VAL A 62 -11.90 -7.08 -0.90
N ILE A 63 -10.88 -7.35 -1.69
CA ILE A 63 -11.02 -8.08 -2.96
C ILE A 63 -10.82 -9.57 -2.68
N THR A 64 -11.81 -10.38 -3.08
CA THR A 64 -11.78 -11.83 -2.97
C THR A 64 -12.58 -12.46 -4.09
N ARG A 65 -12.18 -13.65 -4.53
CA ARG A 65 -12.96 -14.42 -5.52
C ARG A 65 -14.08 -15.21 -4.86
N ALA A 66 -14.03 -15.38 -3.55
CA ALA A 66 -15.03 -16.14 -2.80
C ALA A 66 -16.26 -15.29 -2.51
N GLU A 67 -17.42 -15.94 -2.40
CA GLU A 67 -18.64 -15.34 -1.88
C GLU A 67 -18.51 -15.26 -0.35
N ARG A 68 -17.94 -14.17 0.13
CA ARG A 68 -17.62 -14.01 1.53
C ARG A 68 -17.82 -12.57 1.97
N ASN A 69 -18.40 -12.39 3.15
CA ASN A 69 -18.57 -11.08 3.76
C ASN A 69 -17.56 -10.90 4.90
N PHE A 70 -17.08 -9.69 5.05
CA PHE A 70 -16.13 -9.32 6.11
C PHE A 70 -16.80 -8.26 6.99
N GLU A 71 -16.74 -8.47 8.29
CA GLU A 71 -17.34 -7.53 9.23
C GLU A 71 -16.64 -6.18 9.15
N GLY A 72 -17.41 -5.12 8.91
CA GLY A 72 -16.89 -3.75 8.84
C GLY A 72 -16.21 -3.40 7.52
N ALA A 73 -16.26 -4.28 6.52
CA ALA A 73 -15.64 -4.04 5.23
C ALA A 73 -16.60 -4.40 4.10
N LEU A 74 -16.40 -3.77 2.95
CA LEU A 74 -17.12 -4.12 1.73
C LEU A 74 -16.34 -5.21 0.99
N THR A 75 -17.07 -6.04 0.25
CA THR A 75 -16.46 -7.11 -0.55
C THR A 75 -16.55 -6.75 -2.04
N ALA A 76 -15.44 -6.87 -2.74
CA ALA A 76 -15.35 -6.72 -4.18
C ALA A 76 -14.71 -7.96 -4.79
N HIS A 77 -15.00 -8.24 -6.04
CA HIS A 77 -14.45 -9.42 -6.74
C HIS A 77 -13.34 -9.07 -7.73
N SER A 78 -13.08 -7.77 -7.92
CA SER A 78 -12.01 -7.28 -8.78
C SER A 78 -11.55 -5.91 -8.31
N LEU A 79 -10.37 -5.49 -8.79
CA LEU A 79 -9.86 -4.16 -8.51
C LEU A 79 -10.78 -3.09 -9.12
N GLU A 80 -11.27 -3.31 -10.33
CA GLU A 80 -12.19 -2.41 -11.02
C GLU A 80 -13.48 -2.22 -10.23
N GLU A 81 -14.03 -3.30 -9.69
CA GLU A 81 -15.23 -3.25 -8.86
C GLU A 81 -14.96 -2.48 -7.58
N ALA A 82 -13.81 -2.73 -6.94
CA ALA A 82 -13.44 -2.03 -5.71
C ALA A 82 -13.31 -0.51 -5.94
N ILE A 83 -12.70 -0.11 -7.03
CA ILE A 83 -12.56 1.31 -7.39
C ILE A 83 -13.94 1.94 -7.63
N ALA A 84 -14.82 1.23 -8.34
CA ALA A 84 -16.18 1.72 -8.59
C ALA A 84 -16.99 1.88 -7.30
N MET A 85 -16.79 0.99 -6.33
CA MET A 85 -17.47 1.07 -5.02
C MET A 85 -17.04 2.29 -4.21
N ALA A 86 -15.86 2.83 -4.48
CA ALA A 86 -15.32 4.00 -3.80
C ALA A 86 -15.52 5.29 -4.62
N GLU A 87 -16.37 5.27 -5.62
CA GLU A 87 -16.67 6.45 -6.45
C GLU A 87 -17.12 7.60 -5.57
N GLY A 88 -16.58 8.78 -5.81
CA GLY A 88 -16.86 9.97 -5.00
C GLY A 88 -15.75 10.30 -4.00
N ASP A 89 -14.87 9.34 -3.70
CA ASP A 89 -13.69 9.60 -2.88
C ASP A 89 -12.65 10.34 -3.71
N SER A 90 -12.05 11.38 -3.15
CA SER A 90 -11.03 12.18 -3.84
C SER A 90 -9.75 11.37 -4.08
N GLU A 91 -9.48 10.38 -3.25
CA GLU A 91 -8.31 9.52 -3.39
C GLU A 91 -8.58 8.13 -2.80
N ILE A 92 -8.35 7.11 -3.61
CA ILE A 92 -8.55 5.70 -3.24
C ILE A 92 -7.16 5.07 -3.11
N PHE A 93 -6.89 4.41 -1.99
CA PHE A 93 -5.57 3.82 -1.72
C PHE A 93 -5.57 2.32 -1.87
N VAL A 94 -4.67 1.80 -2.70
CA VAL A 94 -4.42 0.36 -2.83
C VAL A 94 -3.29 0.02 -1.85
N ILE A 95 -3.57 -0.85 -0.89
CA ILE A 95 -2.65 -1.12 0.23
C ILE A 95 -2.05 -2.54 0.24
N GLY A 96 -2.29 -3.32 -0.80
CA GLY A 96 -1.66 -4.63 -0.97
C GLY A 96 -2.65 -5.79 -1.14
N GLY A 97 -2.19 -6.97 -1.27
CA GLY A 97 -0.80 -7.39 -1.34
C GLY A 97 -0.20 -7.35 -2.74
N ALA A 98 0.85 -8.15 -2.95
CA ALA A 98 1.66 -8.10 -4.16
C ALA A 98 0.85 -8.28 -5.44
N GLN A 99 -0.10 -9.20 -5.47
CA GLN A 99 -0.93 -9.44 -6.65
C GLN A 99 -1.80 -8.23 -6.96
N ILE A 100 -2.38 -7.61 -5.94
CA ILE A 100 -3.21 -6.41 -6.11
C ILE A 100 -2.35 -5.22 -6.56
N TYR A 101 -1.14 -5.08 -6.00
CA TYR A 101 -0.20 -4.06 -6.45
C TYR A 101 0.16 -4.25 -7.93
N ALA A 102 0.38 -5.48 -8.37
CA ALA A 102 0.72 -5.78 -9.76
C ALA A 102 -0.41 -5.35 -10.71
N GLU A 103 -1.65 -5.63 -10.34
CA GLU A 103 -2.81 -5.21 -11.12
C GLU A 103 -2.98 -3.68 -11.11
N ALA A 104 -2.73 -3.05 -9.97
CA ALA A 104 -2.93 -1.62 -9.78
C ALA A 104 -1.85 -0.78 -10.46
N LEU A 105 -0.63 -1.28 -10.56
CA LEU A 105 0.52 -0.50 -11.04
C LEU A 105 0.30 0.16 -12.39
N ASN A 106 -0.47 -0.48 -13.27
CA ASN A 106 -0.77 0.05 -14.60
C ASN A 106 -1.98 1.00 -14.61
N LYS A 107 -2.66 1.15 -13.48
CA LYS A 107 -3.93 1.90 -13.40
C LYS A 107 -3.87 3.12 -12.47
N VAL A 108 -2.93 3.13 -11.53
CA VAL A 108 -2.88 4.20 -10.53
C VAL A 108 -2.25 5.47 -11.07
N ASP A 109 -2.63 6.59 -10.47
CA ASP A 109 -2.15 7.92 -10.84
C ASP A 109 -0.94 8.34 -10.00
N ARG A 110 -0.80 7.77 -8.80
CA ARG A 110 0.23 8.14 -7.84
C ARG A 110 0.70 6.94 -7.05
N MET A 111 1.99 6.96 -6.67
CA MET A 111 2.56 5.99 -5.73
C MET A 111 3.18 6.73 -4.56
N TYR A 112 2.83 6.31 -3.35
CA TYR A 112 3.52 6.71 -2.12
C TYR A 112 4.38 5.52 -1.70
N ILE A 113 5.69 5.67 -1.80
CA ILE A 113 6.63 4.59 -1.49
C ILE A 113 7.49 4.99 -0.30
N THR A 114 7.46 4.17 0.75
CA THR A 114 8.44 4.26 1.83
C THR A 114 9.56 3.31 1.46
N ARG A 115 10.73 3.85 1.10
CA ARG A 115 11.88 3.05 0.74
C ARG A 115 12.79 2.89 1.94
N VAL A 116 12.90 1.65 2.42
CA VAL A 116 13.77 1.30 3.54
C VAL A 116 15.12 0.87 2.98
N GLU A 117 16.20 1.54 3.38
CA GLU A 117 17.54 1.30 2.84
C GLU A 117 18.22 0.11 3.53
N ARG A 118 17.59 -1.05 3.43
CA ARG A 118 18.08 -2.31 3.94
C ARG A 118 17.50 -3.44 3.10
N ASP A 119 18.30 -4.48 2.87
CA ASP A 119 17.81 -5.71 2.25
C ASP A 119 17.15 -6.58 3.30
N TYR A 120 16.06 -7.23 2.94
CA TYR A 120 15.35 -8.16 3.83
C TYR A 120 15.17 -9.49 3.11
N GLU A 121 15.15 -10.57 3.89
CA GLU A 121 14.70 -11.86 3.39
C GLU A 121 13.19 -11.92 3.52
N GLY A 122 12.51 -12.34 2.47
CA GLY A 122 11.06 -12.45 2.48
C GLY A 122 10.56 -13.13 1.23
N ASP A 123 9.32 -13.56 1.28
CA ASP A 123 8.69 -14.30 0.18
C ASP A 123 7.87 -13.42 -0.77
N THR A 124 7.75 -12.13 -0.46
CA THR A 124 6.88 -11.23 -1.22
C THR A 124 7.63 -10.01 -1.68
N SER A 125 7.57 -9.75 -2.98
CA SER A 125 8.23 -8.60 -3.63
C SER A 125 7.21 -7.68 -4.27
N PHE A 126 7.54 -6.38 -4.34
CA PHE A 126 6.76 -5.44 -5.13
C PHE A 126 7.05 -5.69 -6.62
N PRO A 127 6.06 -5.54 -7.50
CA PRO A 127 6.30 -5.69 -8.94
C PRO A 127 7.34 -4.67 -9.44
N GLU A 128 8.05 -5.03 -10.51
CA GLU A 128 9.05 -4.15 -11.10
C GLU A 128 8.43 -2.85 -11.58
N ILE A 129 9.04 -1.73 -11.22
CA ILE A 129 8.56 -0.40 -11.59
C ILE A 129 9.41 0.15 -12.73
N ASP A 130 8.75 0.55 -13.83
CA ASP A 130 9.41 1.30 -14.89
C ASP A 130 9.35 2.80 -14.52
N TYR A 131 10.40 3.26 -13.85
CA TYR A 131 10.47 4.64 -13.37
C TYR A 131 10.47 5.69 -14.48
N SER A 132 10.69 5.31 -15.73
CA SER A 132 10.60 6.25 -16.85
C SER A 132 9.17 6.78 -17.04
N LYS A 133 8.19 6.09 -16.51
CA LYS A 133 6.77 6.48 -16.60
C LYS A 133 6.31 7.32 -15.41
N TRP A 134 7.19 7.59 -14.45
CA TRP A 134 6.84 8.25 -13.20
C TRP A 134 7.72 9.46 -12.95
N GLU A 135 7.13 10.48 -12.35
CA GLU A 135 7.84 11.69 -11.93
C GLU A 135 7.89 11.75 -10.41
N LEU A 136 9.09 11.91 -9.85
CA LEU A 136 9.25 12.12 -8.40
C LEU A 136 8.82 13.55 -8.07
N VAL A 137 7.73 13.70 -7.31
CA VAL A 137 7.17 15.02 -6.99
C VAL A 137 7.42 15.43 -5.55
N ALA A 138 7.76 14.51 -4.67
CA ALA A 138 8.09 14.80 -3.28
C ALA A 138 9.01 13.73 -2.72
N SER A 139 9.92 14.13 -1.83
CA SER A 139 10.77 13.20 -1.11
C SER A 139 11.11 13.76 0.27
N GLU A 140 11.17 12.88 1.27
CA GLU A 140 11.56 13.22 2.62
C GLU A 140 12.39 12.07 3.17
N ARG A 141 13.62 12.38 3.63
CA ARG A 141 14.56 11.37 4.08
C ARG A 141 14.70 11.40 5.60
N TYR A 142 14.70 10.22 6.20
CA TYR A 142 14.98 10.00 7.61
C TYR A 142 16.24 9.16 7.73
N GLU A 143 17.24 9.71 8.42
CA GLU A 143 18.47 9.02 8.68
C GLU A 143 18.30 8.04 9.83
N ARG A 144 19.24 7.10 9.98
CA ARG A 144 19.26 6.15 11.07
C ARG A 144 19.22 6.87 12.42
N GLY A 145 18.35 6.40 13.32
CA GLY A 145 18.17 6.99 14.65
C GLY A 145 17.94 5.93 15.72
N GLU A 146 17.51 6.37 16.90
CA GLU A 146 17.25 5.47 18.03
C GLU A 146 16.03 4.57 17.80
N GLU A 147 15.05 5.04 17.03
CA GLU A 147 13.78 4.34 16.83
C GLU A 147 13.79 3.43 15.58
N TYR A 148 14.81 3.53 14.73
CA TYR A 148 14.89 2.72 13.52
C TYR A 148 16.35 2.45 13.14
N GLU A 149 16.60 1.21 12.71
CA GLU A 149 17.96 0.74 12.42
C GLU A 149 18.50 1.19 11.07
N SER A 150 17.63 1.51 10.13
CA SER A 150 18.01 1.81 8.75
C SER A 150 17.42 3.13 8.30
N PRO A 151 18.14 3.89 7.47
CA PRO A 151 17.55 5.06 6.83
C PRO A 151 16.36 4.66 5.97
N PHE A 152 15.42 5.57 5.83
CA PHE A 152 14.29 5.38 4.92
C PHE A 152 13.87 6.71 4.33
N GLU A 153 13.14 6.64 3.22
CA GLU A 153 12.64 7.81 2.52
C GLU A 153 11.16 7.65 2.21
N PHE A 154 10.41 8.73 2.33
CA PHE A 154 9.06 8.81 1.79
C PHE A 154 9.16 9.43 0.40
N LEU A 155 8.75 8.69 -0.62
CA LEU A 155 8.83 9.10 -2.02
C LEU A 155 7.42 9.14 -2.60
N THR A 156 7.08 10.24 -3.26
CA THR A 156 5.80 10.36 -3.96
C THR A 156 6.07 10.52 -5.44
N TYR A 157 5.50 9.61 -6.23
CA TYR A 157 5.63 9.60 -7.68
C TYR A 157 4.28 9.80 -8.33
N ASP A 158 4.21 10.73 -9.28
CA ASP A 158 3.02 10.90 -10.12
C ASP A 158 3.30 10.32 -11.50
N ARG A 159 2.25 9.73 -12.11
CA ARG A 159 2.37 9.18 -13.45
C ARG A 159 2.59 10.31 -14.45
N LYS A 160 3.55 10.14 -15.32
CA LYS A 160 3.79 11.05 -16.44
C LYS A 160 2.65 10.95 -17.45
N ARG A 161 2.26 12.08 -17.98
CA ARG A 161 1.17 12.16 -18.96
C ARG A 161 1.67 12.66 -20.31
#